data_690ee8d3313939eb31fd89cb98348d99
#
_entry.id   690ee8d3313939eb31fd89cb98348d99
#
_cell.length_a   1.000
_cell.length_b   1.000
_cell.length_c   1.000
_cell.angle_alpha   90.00
_cell.angle_beta   90.00
_cell.angle_gamma   90.00
#
_symmetry.space_group_name_H-M   'P 1'
#
loop_
_entity.id
_entity.type
_entity.pdbx_description
1 polymer ?
#
loop_
_entity_poly.entity_id
_entity_poly.type
_entity_poly.pdbx_seq_one_letter_code
_entity_poly.pdbx_strand_id
1 'polypeptide(L)'
;MLRLEWIVLFFFCSSLTAQDGAWVRHTIDSSSRGADGVRFLDVNGDGLEDIATGWEEGGLIRVYIHPGYKKAADLWPRATVGRVKSPEDAVFCDLDRDGAVDVVSCCEGGNRKVFAHWAPSGKGKYLEAAAWKTMSFPAVDNKTQWMFALPMELDGAAGMDLVVGAKGRGACVGWLRSPPAARDMRAWTFH
;
A
#
# COMPACT_ATOMS: atom_id res chain seq x y z
N MET A 1 59.84 40.35 39.93
CA MET A 1 59.20 39.14 40.34
C MET A 1 57.74 39.15 39.84
N LEU A 2 57.50 38.60 38.67
CA LEU A 2 56.14 38.44 38.13
C LEU A 2 55.54 37.12 38.65
N ARG A 3 54.42 37.24 39.35
CA ARG A 3 53.61 36.06 39.69
C ARG A 3 52.70 35.70 38.52
N LEU A 4 52.89 34.50 38.01
CA LEU A 4 52.04 33.89 37.00
C LEU A 4 50.84 33.21 37.70
N GLU A 5 49.65 33.80 37.55
CA GLU A 5 48.43 33.19 38.07
C GLU A 5 47.88 32.22 37.01
N TRP A 6 47.70 30.95 37.41
CA TRP A 6 47.13 29.94 36.55
C TRP A 6 45.61 30.00 36.64
N ILE A 7 44.96 30.40 35.53
CA ILE A 7 43.52 30.32 35.36
C ILE A 7 43.19 28.87 34.93
N VAL A 8 42.60 28.09 35.85
CA VAL A 8 42.06 26.76 35.54
C VAL A 8 40.66 26.93 34.99
N LEU A 9 40.52 26.79 33.67
CA LEU A 9 39.19 26.73 33.01
C LEU A 9 38.61 25.36 33.26
N PHE A 10 37.56 25.29 34.06
CA PHE A 10 36.71 24.10 34.17
C PHE A 10 35.75 24.07 32.96
N PHE A 11 36.03 23.19 32.00
CA PHE A 11 35.06 22.80 30.98
C PHE A 11 34.01 21.92 31.67
N PHE A 12 32.83 22.49 31.93
CA PHE A 12 31.63 21.69 32.19
C PHE A 12 31.21 21.03 30.88
N CYS A 13 31.60 19.79 30.68
CA CYS A 13 31.04 18.93 29.63
C CYS A 13 29.62 18.52 30.10
N SER A 14 28.62 19.31 29.68
CA SER A 14 27.22 18.91 29.82
C SER A 14 27.03 17.68 28.95
N SER A 15 26.99 16.50 29.53
CA SER A 15 26.50 15.29 28.87
C SER A 15 25.04 15.55 28.51
N LEU A 16 24.79 15.88 27.24
CA LEU A 16 23.49 15.76 26.63
C LEU A 16 23.14 14.27 26.67
N THR A 17 22.42 13.84 27.72
CA THR A 17 21.71 12.58 27.67
C THR A 17 20.68 12.72 26.57
N ALA A 18 20.90 12.05 25.44
CA ALA A 18 19.84 11.81 24.48
C ALA A 18 18.69 11.18 25.28
N GLN A 19 17.59 11.88 25.36
CA GLN A 19 16.38 11.33 25.95
C GLN A 19 15.96 10.24 24.97
N ASP A 20 16.19 8.97 25.34
CA ASP A 20 15.66 7.79 24.64
C ASP A 20 14.12 7.84 24.75
N GLY A 21 13.52 8.79 24.05
CA GLY A 21 12.10 8.86 23.82
C GLY A 21 11.76 7.72 22.85
N ALA A 22 11.39 6.55 23.38
CA ALA A 22 10.81 5.51 22.55
C ALA A 22 9.69 6.11 21.71
N TRP A 23 9.67 5.82 20.42
CA TRP A 23 8.60 6.25 19.52
C TRP A 23 7.26 5.78 20.07
N VAL A 24 6.32 6.71 20.22
CA VAL A 24 4.98 6.36 20.69
C VAL A 24 4.27 5.60 19.57
N ARG A 25 3.89 4.35 19.86
CA ARG A 25 3.14 3.53 18.92
C ARG A 25 1.65 3.88 18.97
N HIS A 26 1.08 4.21 17.83
CA HIS A 26 -0.36 4.38 17.62
C HIS A 26 -0.88 3.25 16.73
N THR A 27 -2.04 2.70 17.07
CA THR A 27 -2.68 1.60 16.33
C THR A 27 -3.87 2.16 15.58
N ILE A 28 -3.83 2.15 14.25
CA ILE A 28 -4.93 2.60 13.39
C ILE A 28 -5.95 1.50 13.10
N ASP A 29 -5.54 0.23 13.18
CA ASP A 29 -6.41 -0.95 13.09
C ASP A 29 -5.74 -2.17 13.74
N SER A 30 -6.47 -2.96 14.50
CA SER A 30 -6.04 -4.23 15.10
C SER A 30 -7.08 -5.34 14.95
N SER A 31 -8.02 -5.18 14.02
CA SER A 31 -9.19 -6.08 13.91
C SER A 31 -8.96 -7.24 12.94
N SER A 32 -7.73 -7.44 12.45
CA SER A 32 -7.34 -8.59 11.63
C SER A 32 -5.90 -9.01 11.93
N ARG A 33 -5.32 -9.93 11.19
CA ARG A 33 -3.98 -10.48 11.41
C ARG A 33 -3.14 -10.49 10.14
N GLY A 34 -1.80 -10.33 10.31
CA GLY A 34 -0.86 -10.35 9.22
C GLY A 34 -1.05 -9.14 8.29
N ALA A 35 -0.95 -7.90 8.83
CA ALA A 35 -0.91 -6.71 7.98
C ALA A 35 0.40 -6.71 7.21
N ASP A 36 0.32 -6.71 5.88
CA ASP A 36 1.44 -6.78 4.98
C ASP A 36 1.26 -5.81 3.79
N GLY A 37 2.38 -5.30 3.25
CA GLY A 37 2.35 -4.35 2.14
C GLY A 37 1.51 -3.10 2.42
N VAL A 38 2.09 -2.08 3.06
CA VAL A 38 1.43 -0.80 3.35
C VAL A 38 1.79 0.22 2.28
N ARG A 39 0.80 0.80 1.60
CA ARG A 39 0.96 1.80 0.54
C ARG A 39 0.13 3.04 0.80
N PHE A 40 0.62 4.18 0.33
CA PHE A 40 0.03 5.49 0.56
C PHE A 40 -0.38 6.16 -0.74
N LEU A 41 -1.50 6.86 -0.71
CA LEU A 41 -1.93 7.80 -1.74
C LEU A 41 -3.08 8.66 -1.17
N ASP A 42 -3.11 9.96 -1.46
CA ASP A 42 -4.29 10.80 -1.23
C ASP A 42 -5.37 10.46 -2.26
N VAL A 43 -6.26 9.51 -1.92
CA VAL A 43 -7.28 9.01 -2.87
C VAL A 43 -8.50 9.93 -2.98
N ASN A 44 -8.76 10.73 -1.96
CA ASN A 44 -9.94 11.59 -1.89
C ASN A 44 -9.65 13.04 -2.29
N GLY A 45 -8.37 13.43 -2.36
CA GLY A 45 -7.89 14.76 -2.75
C GLY A 45 -7.98 15.78 -1.61
N ASP A 46 -7.88 15.34 -0.35
CA ASP A 46 -7.92 16.23 0.82
C ASP A 46 -6.52 16.69 1.28
N GLY A 47 -5.47 16.23 0.62
CA GLY A 47 -4.07 16.55 0.92
C GLY A 47 -3.46 15.70 2.03
N LEU A 48 -4.14 14.62 2.45
CA LEU A 48 -3.66 13.67 3.46
C LEU A 48 -3.54 12.28 2.85
N GLU A 49 -2.47 11.58 3.20
CA GLU A 49 -2.20 10.24 2.68
C GLU A 49 -3.13 9.20 3.30
N ASP A 50 -3.90 8.52 2.46
CA ASP A 50 -4.71 7.36 2.80
C ASP A 50 -3.87 6.08 2.69
N ILE A 51 -4.37 4.96 3.21
CA ILE A 51 -3.62 3.70 3.26
C ILE A 51 -4.38 2.58 2.57
N ALA A 52 -3.67 1.80 1.73
CA ALA A 52 -4.08 0.46 1.33
C ALA A 52 -3.16 -0.59 1.96
N THR A 53 -3.71 -1.73 2.40
CA THR A 53 -2.92 -2.86 2.92
C THR A 53 -3.62 -4.19 2.73
N GLY A 54 -2.82 -5.24 2.50
CA GLY A 54 -3.22 -6.62 2.64
C GLY A 54 -3.17 -7.08 4.10
N TRP A 55 -4.11 -7.93 4.50
CA TRP A 55 -4.07 -8.65 5.76
C TRP A 55 -3.92 -10.15 5.44
N GLU A 56 -2.69 -10.61 5.34
CA GLU A 56 -2.33 -11.93 4.81
C GLU A 56 -3.10 -13.06 5.50
N GLU A 57 -2.95 -13.21 6.82
CA GLU A 57 -3.63 -14.24 7.60
C GLU A 57 -5.15 -14.01 7.68
N GLY A 58 -5.60 -12.77 7.64
CA GLY A 58 -7.01 -12.40 7.66
C GLY A 58 -7.71 -12.58 6.33
N GLY A 59 -6.97 -12.64 5.23
CA GLY A 59 -7.51 -12.74 3.88
C GLY A 59 -8.32 -11.51 3.45
N LEU A 60 -7.86 -10.32 3.83
CA LEU A 60 -8.58 -9.06 3.60
C LEU A 60 -7.70 -8.06 2.87
N ILE A 61 -8.31 -7.26 2.00
CA ILE A 61 -7.73 -6.02 1.49
C ILE A 61 -8.53 -4.86 2.08
N ARG A 62 -7.82 -3.89 2.65
CA ARG A 62 -8.43 -2.74 3.30
C ARG A 62 -7.89 -1.43 2.77
N VAL A 63 -8.79 -0.46 2.74
CA VAL A 63 -8.50 0.96 2.54
C VAL A 63 -8.85 1.70 3.83
N TYR A 64 -7.99 2.64 4.22
CA TYR A 64 -8.16 3.51 5.37
C TYR A 64 -8.10 4.96 4.89
N ILE A 65 -9.08 5.74 5.29
CA ILE A 65 -9.11 7.17 4.99
C ILE A 65 -8.54 7.94 6.18
N HIS A 66 -7.60 8.82 5.91
CA HIS A 66 -6.94 9.62 6.94
C HIS A 66 -7.95 10.51 7.68
N PRO A 67 -8.08 10.39 9.03
CA PRO A 67 -9.14 11.09 9.78
C PRO A 67 -8.81 12.55 10.13
N GLY A 68 -7.75 13.09 9.53
CA GLY A 68 -7.18 14.39 9.87
C GLY A 68 -6.17 14.33 11.02
N TYR A 69 -5.23 15.27 11.07
CA TYR A 69 -4.10 15.28 12.02
C TYR A 69 -4.50 15.13 13.48
N LYS A 70 -5.63 15.72 13.88
CA LYS A 70 -6.12 15.66 15.28
C LYS A 70 -6.54 14.26 15.73
N LYS A 71 -6.85 13.39 14.78
CA LYS A 71 -7.30 12.01 15.01
C LYS A 71 -6.37 10.96 14.43
N ALA A 72 -5.18 11.35 13.95
CA ALA A 72 -4.23 10.44 13.33
C ALA A 72 -3.75 9.31 14.27
N ALA A 73 -3.81 9.53 15.58
CA ALA A 73 -3.47 8.55 16.61
C ALA A 73 -4.63 7.60 16.99
N ASP A 74 -5.84 7.84 16.49
CA ASP A 74 -7.03 7.05 16.77
C ASP A 74 -7.16 5.88 15.76
N LEU A 75 -8.18 5.04 15.92
CA LEU A 75 -8.56 4.06 14.91
C LEU A 75 -9.09 4.79 13.67
N TRP A 76 -8.57 4.42 12.49
CA TRP A 76 -8.96 5.09 11.24
C TRP A 76 -10.26 4.55 10.65
N PRO A 77 -11.08 5.39 9.99
CA PRO A 77 -12.17 4.95 9.13
C PRO A 77 -11.64 4.01 8.05
N ARG A 78 -12.27 2.85 7.86
CA ARG A 78 -11.79 1.84 6.94
C ARG A 78 -12.90 1.08 6.24
N ALA A 79 -12.59 0.53 5.06
CA ALA A 79 -13.41 -0.41 4.33
C ALA A 79 -12.62 -1.68 3.97
N THR A 80 -13.27 -2.84 4.03
CA THR A 80 -12.77 -4.05 3.40
C THR A 80 -13.21 -4.03 1.94
N VAL A 81 -12.24 -3.81 1.04
CA VAL A 81 -12.47 -3.65 -0.40
C VAL A 81 -12.32 -4.94 -1.19
N GLY A 82 -11.71 -5.95 -0.57
CA GLY A 82 -11.55 -7.29 -1.13
C GLY A 82 -11.41 -8.36 -0.05
N ARG A 83 -11.81 -9.59 -0.40
CA ARG A 83 -11.58 -10.80 0.41
C ARG A 83 -10.85 -11.80 -0.48
N VAL A 84 -9.56 -11.95 -0.25
CA VAL A 84 -8.65 -12.80 -1.02
C VAL A 84 -7.69 -13.50 -0.05
N LYS A 85 -7.29 -14.74 -0.36
CA LYS A 85 -6.39 -15.50 0.51
C LYS A 85 -4.95 -15.08 0.30
N SER A 86 -4.18 -14.99 1.39
CA SER A 86 -2.75 -14.70 1.42
C SER A 86 -2.35 -13.48 0.57
N PRO A 87 -2.93 -12.29 0.80
CA PRO A 87 -2.47 -11.08 0.14
C PRO A 87 -1.16 -10.59 0.77
N GLU A 88 -0.15 -10.34 -0.07
CA GLU A 88 1.19 -9.86 0.31
C GLU A 88 1.33 -8.35 0.13
N ASP A 89 0.59 -7.77 -0.80
CA ASP A 89 0.64 -6.34 -1.10
C ASP A 89 -0.72 -5.82 -1.54
N ALA A 90 -0.95 -4.54 -1.31
CA ALA A 90 -2.10 -3.82 -1.82
C ALA A 90 -1.67 -2.39 -2.19
N VAL A 91 -1.80 -2.01 -3.46
CA VAL A 91 -1.36 -0.73 -3.98
C VAL A 91 -2.52 0.03 -4.63
N PHE A 92 -2.55 1.33 -4.42
CA PHE A 92 -3.50 2.23 -5.06
C PHE A 92 -3.15 2.49 -6.53
N CYS A 93 -4.15 2.51 -7.40
CA CYS A 93 -3.99 2.80 -8.82
C CYS A 93 -5.35 3.14 -9.47
N ASP A 94 -5.48 4.25 -10.17
CA ASP A 94 -6.61 4.49 -11.06
C ASP A 94 -6.37 3.70 -12.38
N LEU A 95 -6.81 2.43 -12.41
CA LEU A 95 -6.50 1.48 -13.47
C LEU A 95 -7.23 1.79 -14.79
N ASP A 96 -8.45 2.26 -14.70
CA ASP A 96 -9.29 2.53 -15.88
C ASP A 96 -9.44 4.02 -16.19
N ARG A 97 -8.75 4.87 -15.43
CA ARG A 97 -8.71 6.33 -15.59
C ARG A 97 -10.09 6.98 -15.47
N ASP A 98 -10.97 6.41 -14.64
CA ASP A 98 -12.28 7.00 -14.37
C ASP A 98 -12.26 8.07 -13.25
N GLY A 99 -11.08 8.29 -12.65
CA GLY A 99 -10.84 9.26 -11.59
C GLY A 99 -11.16 8.72 -10.18
N ALA A 100 -11.63 7.49 -10.05
CA ALA A 100 -11.70 6.77 -8.77
C ALA A 100 -10.47 5.86 -8.63
N VAL A 101 -9.83 5.89 -7.47
CA VAL A 101 -8.60 5.13 -7.26
C VAL A 101 -8.93 3.71 -6.82
N ASP A 102 -8.57 2.74 -7.65
CA ASP A 102 -8.72 1.32 -7.39
C ASP A 102 -7.60 0.80 -6.47
N VAL A 103 -7.69 -0.49 -6.11
CA VAL A 103 -6.61 -1.19 -5.40
C VAL A 103 -6.21 -2.44 -6.18
N VAL A 104 -4.91 -2.67 -6.32
CA VAL A 104 -4.36 -3.92 -6.84
C VAL A 104 -3.74 -4.70 -5.70
N SER A 105 -4.02 -5.99 -5.59
CA SER A 105 -3.40 -6.86 -4.60
C SER A 105 -2.71 -8.07 -5.22
N CYS A 106 -1.57 -8.45 -4.64
CA CYS A 106 -0.81 -9.63 -4.99
C CYS A 106 -0.98 -10.71 -3.94
N CYS A 107 -1.15 -11.96 -4.36
CA CYS A 107 -1.41 -13.08 -3.45
C CYS A 107 -0.49 -14.26 -3.71
N GLU A 108 -0.02 -14.87 -2.62
CA GLU A 108 0.82 -16.06 -2.64
C GLU A 108 0.11 -17.34 -2.19
N GLY A 109 0.91 -18.31 -1.73
CA GLY A 109 0.45 -19.56 -1.16
C GLY A 109 -0.39 -20.38 -2.14
N GLY A 110 -1.57 -20.77 -1.72
CA GLY A 110 -2.52 -21.50 -2.55
C GLY A 110 -3.33 -20.63 -3.51
N ASN A 111 -3.31 -19.30 -3.37
CA ASN A 111 -4.11 -18.40 -4.19
C ASN A 111 -3.40 -17.99 -5.50
N ARG A 112 -2.13 -17.59 -5.43
CA ARG A 112 -1.24 -17.27 -6.56
C ARG A 112 -1.89 -16.43 -7.66
N LYS A 113 -2.50 -15.31 -7.28
CA LYS A 113 -3.25 -14.41 -8.17
C LYS A 113 -2.88 -12.95 -7.91
N VAL A 114 -3.09 -12.14 -8.92
CA VAL A 114 -3.18 -10.69 -8.80
C VAL A 114 -4.64 -10.29 -9.00
N PHE A 115 -5.13 -9.38 -8.18
CA PHE A 115 -6.51 -8.90 -8.24
C PHE A 115 -6.57 -7.39 -8.41
N ALA A 116 -7.54 -6.94 -9.20
CA ALA A 116 -8.05 -5.57 -9.14
C ALA A 116 -9.27 -5.53 -8.22
N HIS A 117 -9.30 -4.55 -7.34
CA HIS A 117 -10.44 -4.17 -6.52
C HIS A 117 -10.92 -2.83 -7.04
N TRP A 118 -11.93 -2.85 -7.88
CA TRP A 118 -12.48 -1.69 -8.57
C TRP A 118 -13.24 -0.80 -7.60
N ALA A 119 -12.84 0.46 -7.49
CA ALA A 119 -13.49 1.44 -6.65
C ALA A 119 -14.89 1.81 -7.15
N PRO A 120 -15.81 2.20 -6.28
CA PRO A 120 -17.05 2.84 -6.70
C PRO A 120 -16.75 4.23 -7.30
N SER A 121 -17.49 4.59 -8.35
CA SER A 121 -17.37 5.92 -8.94
C SER A 121 -17.71 7.02 -7.94
N GLY A 122 -16.83 8.02 -7.82
CA GLY A 122 -16.97 9.18 -6.93
C GLY A 122 -16.10 9.12 -5.67
N LYS A 123 -15.25 10.13 -5.52
CA LYS A 123 -14.19 10.25 -4.49
C LYS A 123 -14.66 10.12 -3.02
N GLY A 124 -15.93 10.28 -2.73
CA GLY A 124 -16.46 10.16 -1.36
C GLY A 124 -16.90 8.76 -0.93
N LYS A 125 -16.75 7.75 -1.82
CA LYS A 125 -17.37 6.43 -1.62
C LYS A 125 -16.40 5.32 -1.23
N TYR A 126 -15.14 5.63 -0.98
CA TYR A 126 -14.11 4.61 -0.66
C TYR A 126 -14.45 3.76 0.56
N LEU A 127 -15.25 4.26 1.50
CA LEU A 127 -15.69 3.53 2.69
C LEU A 127 -16.95 2.68 2.45
N GLU A 128 -17.57 2.71 1.27
CA GLU A 128 -18.71 1.89 0.90
C GLU A 128 -18.27 0.48 0.46
N ALA A 129 -17.91 -0.37 1.40
CA ALA A 129 -17.32 -1.70 1.13
C ALA A 129 -18.12 -2.54 0.11
N ALA A 130 -19.45 -2.49 0.15
CA ALA A 130 -20.32 -3.25 -0.76
C ALA A 130 -20.29 -2.77 -2.23
N ALA A 131 -19.79 -1.56 -2.47
CA ALA A 131 -19.71 -0.98 -3.81
C ALA A 131 -18.44 -1.38 -4.58
N TRP A 132 -17.44 -1.93 -3.89
CA TRP A 132 -16.21 -2.42 -4.49
C TRP A 132 -16.42 -3.77 -5.20
N LYS A 133 -15.69 -3.99 -6.30
CA LYS A 133 -15.76 -5.23 -7.09
C LYS A 133 -14.37 -5.83 -7.26
N THR A 134 -14.18 -7.08 -6.86
CA THR A 134 -12.91 -7.79 -6.98
C THR A 134 -12.90 -8.70 -8.21
N MET A 135 -11.85 -8.60 -9.03
CA MET A 135 -11.63 -9.44 -10.21
C MET A 135 -10.15 -9.83 -10.31
N SER A 136 -9.82 -11.08 -10.70
CA SER A 136 -8.43 -11.48 -10.92
C SER A 136 -7.97 -11.12 -12.33
N PHE A 137 -6.63 -11.09 -12.51
CA PHE A 137 -5.99 -10.98 -13.82
C PHE A 137 -5.70 -12.38 -14.37
N PRO A 138 -6.52 -12.94 -15.28
CA PRO A 138 -6.35 -14.32 -15.77
C PRO A 138 -4.98 -14.59 -16.40
N ALA A 139 -4.35 -13.56 -16.97
CA ALA A 139 -3.04 -13.64 -17.59
C ALA A 139 -1.94 -14.14 -16.63
N VAL A 140 -2.12 -13.99 -15.32
CA VAL A 140 -1.13 -14.38 -14.28
C VAL A 140 -1.66 -15.37 -13.26
N ASP A 141 -2.91 -15.80 -13.36
CA ASP A 141 -3.53 -16.73 -12.43
C ASP A 141 -2.74 -18.06 -12.35
N ASN A 142 -2.42 -18.47 -11.13
CA ASN A 142 -1.73 -19.72 -10.78
C ASN A 142 -0.33 -19.93 -11.36
N LYS A 143 0.30 -18.90 -11.98
CA LYS A 143 1.63 -19.04 -12.58
C LYS A 143 2.73 -19.13 -11.51
N THR A 144 2.71 -18.27 -10.51
CA THR A 144 3.71 -18.19 -9.44
C THR A 144 3.13 -17.53 -8.20
N GLN A 145 3.97 -17.26 -7.18
CA GLN A 145 3.59 -16.56 -5.96
C GLN A 145 3.84 -15.06 -6.16
N TRP A 146 2.78 -14.29 -6.32
CA TRP A 146 2.86 -12.86 -6.56
C TRP A 146 3.02 -12.09 -5.26
N MET A 147 4.06 -11.24 -5.20
CA MET A 147 4.46 -10.53 -3.99
C MET A 147 4.09 -9.06 -4.02
N PHE A 148 4.39 -8.39 -5.14
CA PHE A 148 4.27 -6.93 -5.25
C PHE A 148 3.70 -6.53 -6.60
N ALA A 149 2.95 -5.43 -6.61
CA ALA A 149 2.57 -4.70 -7.82
C ALA A 149 3.03 -3.24 -7.71
N LEU A 150 3.46 -2.68 -8.82
CA LEU A 150 3.78 -1.26 -8.96
C LEU A 150 3.09 -0.72 -10.21
N PRO A 151 2.14 0.22 -10.07
CA PRO A 151 1.56 0.91 -11.21
C PRO A 151 2.62 1.75 -11.93
N MET A 152 2.73 1.60 -13.25
CA MET A 152 3.70 2.32 -14.06
C MET A 152 3.23 2.38 -15.50
N GLU A 153 3.32 3.53 -16.14
CA GLU A 153 3.14 3.66 -17.59
C GLU A 153 4.43 3.19 -18.28
N LEU A 154 4.39 2.07 -19.01
CA LEU A 154 5.60 1.44 -19.57
C LEU A 154 5.74 1.61 -21.08
N ASP A 155 4.66 1.52 -21.84
CA ASP A 155 4.72 1.47 -23.31
C ASP A 155 4.11 2.68 -24.01
N GLY A 156 3.61 3.65 -23.27
CA GLY A 156 2.98 4.85 -23.81
C GLY A 156 1.61 4.59 -24.45
N ALA A 157 1.04 3.39 -24.26
CA ALA A 157 -0.28 3.03 -24.74
C ALA A 157 -1.39 3.54 -23.81
N ALA A 158 -2.62 3.21 -24.09
CA ALA A 158 -3.74 3.59 -23.24
C ALA A 158 -3.81 2.69 -22.01
N GLY A 159 -3.89 3.27 -20.81
CA GLY A 159 -4.06 2.54 -19.56
C GLY A 159 -2.86 2.67 -18.60
N MET A 160 -3.03 2.20 -17.38
CA MET A 160 -1.96 2.08 -16.41
C MET A 160 -1.51 0.62 -16.37
N ASP A 161 -0.23 0.37 -16.68
CA ASP A 161 0.36 -0.96 -16.59
C ASP A 161 0.72 -1.31 -15.14
N LEU A 162 1.01 -2.59 -14.89
CA LEU A 162 1.42 -3.07 -13.58
C LEU A 162 2.72 -3.87 -13.70
N VAL A 163 3.82 -3.36 -13.15
CA VAL A 163 5.00 -4.18 -12.90
C VAL A 163 4.70 -5.09 -11.73
N VAL A 164 4.94 -6.39 -11.87
CA VAL A 164 4.68 -7.38 -10.84
C VAL A 164 5.92 -8.20 -10.53
N GLY A 165 6.13 -8.47 -9.25
CA GLY A 165 7.23 -9.28 -8.76
C GLY A 165 6.74 -10.56 -8.11
N ALA A 166 7.48 -11.66 -8.30
CA ALA A 166 7.10 -12.96 -7.81
C ALA A 166 8.26 -13.72 -7.16
N LYS A 167 7.91 -14.63 -6.23
CA LYS A 167 8.87 -15.53 -5.56
C LYS A 167 8.58 -17.01 -5.85
N GLY A 168 9.51 -17.88 -5.41
CA GLY A 168 9.36 -19.32 -5.48
C GLY A 168 9.58 -19.89 -6.88
N ARG A 169 8.91 -21.00 -7.18
CA ARG A 169 9.02 -21.61 -8.52
C ARG A 169 8.39 -20.70 -9.58
N GLY A 170 9.17 -20.33 -10.59
CA GLY A 170 8.75 -19.36 -11.61
C GLY A 170 8.86 -17.91 -11.15
N ALA A 171 9.72 -17.63 -10.15
CA ALA A 171 10.02 -16.26 -9.71
C ALA A 171 10.48 -15.40 -10.90
N CYS A 172 9.91 -14.22 -11.01
CA CYS A 172 10.21 -13.27 -12.08
C CYS A 172 9.85 -11.85 -11.67
N VAL A 173 10.37 -10.91 -12.43
CA VAL A 173 9.80 -9.56 -12.55
C VAL A 173 9.27 -9.46 -13.97
N GLY A 174 8.03 -9.08 -14.11
CA GLY A 174 7.36 -8.89 -15.39
C GLY A 174 6.31 -7.80 -15.27
N TRP A 175 5.51 -7.63 -16.30
CA TRP A 175 4.48 -6.61 -16.27
C TRP A 175 3.19 -7.07 -16.96
N LEU A 176 2.08 -6.60 -16.43
CA LEU A 176 0.75 -6.72 -16.99
C LEU A 176 0.49 -5.47 -17.83
N ARG A 177 0.37 -5.65 -19.13
CA ARG A 177 0.03 -4.60 -20.08
C ARG A 177 -1.47 -4.33 -20.04
N SER A 178 -1.81 -3.06 -19.84
CA SER A 178 -3.20 -2.60 -19.81
C SER A 178 -3.84 -2.59 -21.21
N PRO A 179 -5.04 -3.14 -21.38
CA PRO A 179 -5.81 -2.95 -22.61
C PRO A 179 -6.52 -1.59 -22.60
N PRO A 180 -6.99 -1.11 -23.78
CA PRO A 180 -7.81 0.12 -23.87
C PRO A 180 -9.06 0.11 -22.98
N ALA A 181 -9.62 -1.07 -22.71
CA ALA A 181 -10.74 -1.27 -21.78
C ALA A 181 -10.23 -2.04 -20.57
N ALA A 182 -9.65 -1.34 -19.58
CA ALA A 182 -8.98 -1.96 -18.43
C ALA A 182 -9.88 -2.91 -17.63
N ARG A 183 -11.20 -2.71 -17.61
CA ARG A 183 -12.16 -3.61 -16.94
C ARG A 183 -12.38 -4.94 -17.69
N ASP A 184 -11.91 -5.08 -18.94
CA ASP A 184 -11.83 -6.39 -19.61
C ASP A 184 -10.60 -7.15 -19.13
N MET A 185 -10.75 -7.85 -18.01
CA MET A 185 -9.65 -8.59 -17.37
C MET A 185 -9.01 -9.65 -18.26
N ARG A 186 -9.69 -10.12 -19.32
CA ARG A 186 -9.17 -11.13 -20.26
C ARG A 186 -8.25 -10.52 -21.32
N ALA A 187 -8.37 -9.22 -21.56
CA ALA A 187 -7.55 -8.51 -22.52
C ALA A 187 -6.16 -8.11 -22.00
N TRP A 188 -5.94 -8.21 -20.68
CA TRP A 188 -4.62 -7.98 -20.09
C TRP A 188 -3.63 -9.05 -20.53
N THR A 189 -2.41 -8.65 -20.89
CA THR A 189 -1.34 -9.56 -21.30
C THR A 189 -0.15 -9.46 -20.35
N PHE A 190 0.52 -10.60 -20.11
CA PHE A 190 1.70 -10.65 -19.24
C PHE A 190 2.97 -10.81 -20.05
N HIS A 191 3.97 -9.96 -19.79
CA HIS A 191 5.28 -9.88 -20.44
C HIS A 191 6.44 -10.06 -19.46
#